data_bc0f93b9a448939b9d7ff037415171ee
#
_entry.id   bc0f93b9a448939b9d7ff037415171ee
#
_cell.length_a   1.000
_cell.length_b   1.000
_cell.length_c   1.000
_cell.angle_alpha   90.00
_cell.angle_beta   90.00
_cell.angle_gamma   90.00
#
_symmetry.space_group_name_H-M   'P 1'
#
loop_
_entity.id
_entity.type
_entity.pdbx_description
1 polymer ?
#
loop_
_entity_poly.entity_id
_entity_poly.type
_entity_poly.pdbx_seq_one_letter_code
_entity_poly.pdbx_strand_id
1 'polypeptide(L)'
;MGSTAAIITAFMPTLDINEIQRILPHRYPFLLVDRIIELEAERVVGIKNVTRNEPFFAGHFPDFPVMPGVLIVEAMAQAAGVLVLKSIPDRDSKLVLLVAIENARFRKPVVPGDTLRLEMTVIKRKASVAKMAGRATVDGQVVAEAEVMCKLADKEERATEEKPAAVSS
;
A
#
# COMPACT_ATOMS: atom_id res chain seq x y z
N MET A 1 3.11 0.54 -49.95
CA MET A 1 2.14 1.19 -49.05
C MET A 1 2.29 0.51 -47.68
N GLY A 2 3.08 1.10 -46.81
CA GLY A 2 3.34 0.56 -45.46
C GLY A 2 2.35 1.17 -44.47
N SER A 3 1.53 0.33 -43.88
CA SER A 3 0.66 0.70 -42.77
C SER A 3 1.50 0.83 -41.49
N THR A 4 1.74 2.05 -41.05
CA THR A 4 2.32 2.36 -39.77
C THR A 4 1.23 2.16 -38.71
N ALA A 5 1.17 0.97 -38.10
CA ALA A 5 0.35 0.76 -36.91
C ALA A 5 0.94 1.62 -35.80
N ALA A 6 0.28 2.73 -35.48
CA ALA A 6 0.58 3.52 -34.30
C ALA A 6 0.28 2.65 -33.06
N ILE A 7 1.34 2.25 -32.37
CA ILE A 7 1.22 1.64 -31.04
C ILE A 7 0.75 2.77 -30.12
N ILE A 8 -0.55 2.81 -29.88
CA ILE A 8 -1.13 3.64 -28.82
C ILE A 8 -0.69 2.98 -27.53
N THR A 9 0.45 3.40 -26.98
CA THR A 9 0.83 3.10 -25.62
C THR A 9 -0.20 3.80 -24.74
N ALA A 10 -1.17 3.05 -24.23
CA ALA A 10 -2.12 3.57 -23.27
C ALA A 10 -1.31 4.16 -22.10
N PHE A 11 -1.40 5.47 -21.91
CA PHE A 11 -0.73 6.17 -20.83
C PHE A 11 -1.36 5.68 -19.51
N MET A 12 -0.71 4.72 -18.86
CA MET A 12 -1.14 4.21 -17.56
C MET A 12 -1.00 5.34 -16.57
N PRO A 13 -2.07 5.70 -15.82
CA PRO A 13 -1.99 6.80 -14.88
C PRO A 13 -0.98 6.47 -13.79
N THR A 14 0.06 7.26 -13.69
CA THR A 14 1.05 7.19 -12.61
C THR A 14 0.73 8.27 -11.58
N LEU A 15 1.03 8.01 -10.30
CA LEU A 15 0.90 9.00 -9.23
C LEU A 15 2.25 9.23 -8.57
N ASP A 16 2.62 10.49 -8.45
CA ASP A 16 3.78 10.90 -7.67
C ASP A 16 3.48 10.91 -6.15
N ILE A 17 4.51 11.21 -5.35
CA ILE A 17 4.38 11.22 -3.89
C ILE A 17 3.37 12.26 -3.38
N ASN A 18 3.25 13.41 -4.05
CA ASN A 18 2.31 14.45 -3.65
C ASN A 18 0.87 14.01 -3.90
N GLU A 19 0.63 13.33 -5.02
CA GLU A 19 -0.68 12.76 -5.35
C GLU A 19 -1.05 11.62 -4.40
N ILE A 20 -0.10 10.75 -4.05
CA ILE A 20 -0.29 9.69 -3.07
C ILE A 20 -0.67 10.28 -1.70
N GLN A 21 0.01 11.34 -1.25
CA GLN A 21 -0.28 12.02 0.02
C GLN A 21 -1.64 12.72 0.05
N ARG A 22 -2.22 13.07 -1.10
CA ARG A 22 -3.60 13.59 -1.19
C ARG A 22 -4.65 12.47 -1.09
N ILE A 23 -4.24 11.22 -1.26
CA ILE A 23 -5.12 10.05 -1.20
C ILE A 23 -4.98 9.34 0.14
N LEU A 24 -3.74 9.03 0.54
CA LEU A 24 -3.44 8.32 1.78
C LEU A 24 -3.22 9.30 2.95
N PRO A 25 -3.74 9.00 4.15
CA PRO A 25 -3.47 9.79 5.34
C PRO A 25 -2.07 9.57 5.92
N HIS A 26 -1.38 8.50 5.52
CA HIS A 26 -0.06 8.13 6.00
C HIS A 26 0.98 9.22 5.74
N ARG A 27 1.93 9.40 6.67
CA ARG A 27 3.04 10.36 6.57
C ARG A 27 4.32 9.70 7.08
N TYR A 28 5.46 10.35 6.84
CA TYR A 28 6.72 9.96 7.44
C TYR A 28 6.59 9.75 8.97
N PRO A 29 7.14 8.68 9.54
CA PRO A 29 7.98 7.65 8.89
C PRO A 29 7.18 6.44 8.35
N PHE A 30 5.87 6.50 8.28
CA PHE A 30 4.99 5.36 7.99
C PHE A 30 4.36 5.38 6.58
N LEU A 31 4.70 6.32 5.74
CA LEU A 31 4.34 6.27 4.31
C LEU A 31 5.36 5.41 3.56
N LEU A 32 4.93 4.23 3.11
CA LEU A 32 5.79 3.20 2.53
C LEU A 32 5.54 2.97 1.03
N VAL A 33 4.99 3.96 0.33
CA VAL A 33 4.81 3.94 -1.13
C VAL A 33 5.35 5.25 -1.70
N ASP A 34 6.32 5.16 -2.61
CA ASP A 34 6.99 6.32 -3.19
C ASP A 34 6.37 6.75 -4.52
N ARG A 35 5.78 5.81 -5.26
CA ARG A 35 5.13 6.05 -6.54
C ARG A 35 4.10 4.97 -6.85
N ILE A 36 3.03 5.33 -7.55
CA ILE A 36 2.17 4.37 -8.24
C ILE A 36 2.54 4.42 -9.73
N ILE A 37 2.86 3.27 -10.31
CA ILE A 37 3.30 3.17 -11.71
C ILE A 37 2.24 2.56 -12.63
N GLU A 38 1.28 1.82 -12.07
CA GLU A 38 0.14 1.27 -12.81
C GLU A 38 -1.10 1.38 -11.91
N LEU A 39 -2.21 1.82 -12.45
CA LEU A 39 -3.47 1.95 -11.73
C LEU A 39 -4.64 1.65 -12.65
N GLU A 40 -5.27 0.53 -12.41
CA GLU A 40 -6.42 -0.01 -13.14
C GLU A 40 -7.64 -0.13 -12.21
N ALA A 41 -8.78 -0.57 -12.72
CA ALA A 41 -10.00 -0.71 -11.92
C ALA A 41 -9.86 -1.70 -10.74
N GLU A 42 -9.12 -2.79 -10.96
CA GLU A 42 -8.96 -3.88 -9.97
C GLU A 42 -7.50 -4.25 -9.69
N ARG A 43 -6.55 -3.42 -10.15
CA ARG A 43 -5.13 -3.67 -9.98
C ARG A 43 -4.37 -2.36 -9.78
N VAL A 44 -3.38 -2.39 -8.89
CA VAL A 44 -2.45 -1.29 -8.67
C VAL A 44 -1.03 -1.83 -8.54
N VAL A 45 -0.07 -1.07 -9.04
CA VAL A 45 1.35 -1.33 -8.85
C VAL A 45 2.03 -0.10 -8.27
N GLY A 46 2.56 -0.25 -7.07
CA GLY A 46 3.37 0.76 -6.39
C GLY A 46 4.86 0.42 -6.39
N ILE A 47 5.65 1.43 -6.07
CA ILE A 47 7.10 1.31 -5.82
C ILE A 47 7.40 1.82 -4.43
N LYS A 48 8.27 1.09 -3.70
CA LYS A 48 8.96 1.54 -2.50
C LYS A 48 10.47 1.40 -2.71
N ASN A 49 11.18 2.51 -2.65
CA ASN A 49 12.64 2.49 -2.61
C ASN A 49 13.12 2.24 -1.17
N VAL A 50 13.88 1.20 -0.98
CA VAL A 50 14.39 0.82 0.34
C VAL A 50 15.76 1.43 0.52
N THR A 51 15.85 2.47 1.36
CA THR A 51 17.11 3.17 1.61
C THR A 51 17.65 2.90 3.02
N ARG A 52 18.97 3.08 3.23
CA ARG A 52 19.58 2.95 4.56
C ARG A 52 19.05 3.99 5.57
N ASN A 53 18.42 5.05 5.07
CA ASN A 53 17.84 6.14 5.89
C ASN A 53 16.48 5.80 6.50
N GLU A 54 15.93 4.63 6.21
CA GLU A 54 14.68 4.21 6.84
C GLU A 54 14.88 3.99 8.35
N PRO A 55 14.02 4.58 9.22
CA PRO A 55 14.19 4.54 10.68
C PRO A 55 14.27 3.14 11.25
N PHE A 56 13.56 2.16 10.65
CA PHE A 56 13.52 0.79 11.17
C PHE A 56 14.85 0.06 11.07
N PHE A 57 15.78 0.49 10.21
CA PHE A 57 17.11 -0.11 10.12
C PHE A 57 18.03 0.23 11.31
N ALA A 58 17.66 1.19 12.15
CA ALA A 58 18.37 1.45 13.40
C ALA A 58 18.26 0.27 14.38
N GLY A 59 17.17 -0.50 14.30
CA GLY A 59 16.90 -1.62 15.19
C GLY A 59 16.75 -2.98 14.51
N HIS A 60 16.52 -3.04 13.20
CA HIS A 60 16.19 -4.30 12.51
C HIS A 60 17.11 -4.60 11.32
N PHE A 61 18.34 -5.01 11.48
CA PHE A 61 19.14 -5.13 12.69
C PHE A 61 20.40 -4.26 12.54
N PRO A 62 21.07 -3.78 13.60
CA PRO A 62 22.20 -2.84 13.49
C PRO A 62 23.31 -3.29 12.53
N ASP A 63 23.72 -4.56 12.62
CA ASP A 63 24.80 -5.12 11.81
C ASP A 63 24.32 -5.90 10.58
N PHE A 64 23.01 -6.09 10.45
CA PHE A 64 22.40 -6.79 9.32
C PHE A 64 21.04 -6.15 8.97
N PRO A 65 21.04 -5.03 8.23
CA PRO A 65 19.83 -4.29 7.91
C PRO A 65 18.91 -5.09 6.97
N VAL A 66 17.75 -5.48 7.47
CA VAL A 66 16.70 -6.18 6.71
C VAL A 66 15.40 -5.44 6.93
N MET A 67 14.66 -5.13 5.86
CA MET A 67 13.33 -4.53 5.99
C MET A 67 12.40 -5.52 6.70
N PRO A 68 11.72 -5.09 7.80
CA PRO A 68 10.76 -5.97 8.46
C PRO A 68 9.69 -6.47 7.49
N GLY A 69 9.49 -7.79 7.45
CA GLY A 69 8.51 -8.39 6.53
C GLY A 69 7.09 -7.83 6.71
N VAL A 70 6.70 -7.54 7.96
CA VAL A 70 5.40 -6.91 8.25
C VAL A 70 5.26 -5.52 7.63
N LEU A 71 6.36 -4.77 7.45
CA LEU A 71 6.35 -3.48 6.77
C LEU A 71 6.28 -3.63 5.24
N ILE A 72 6.73 -4.75 4.68
CA ILE A 72 6.49 -5.06 3.26
C ILE A 72 4.99 -5.30 3.04
N VAL A 73 4.33 -6.02 3.94
CA VAL A 73 2.87 -6.22 3.88
C VAL A 73 2.13 -4.90 4.04
N GLU A 74 2.58 -4.04 4.95
CA GLU A 74 2.02 -2.70 5.12
C GLU A 74 2.18 -1.84 3.85
N ALA A 75 3.35 -1.87 3.21
CA ALA A 75 3.57 -1.17 1.94
C ALA A 75 2.61 -1.65 0.84
N MET A 76 2.38 -2.97 0.75
CA MET A 76 1.36 -3.56 -0.14
C MET A 76 -0.04 -3.06 0.23
N ALA A 77 -0.40 -3.05 1.52
CA ALA A 77 -1.70 -2.56 1.99
C ALA A 77 -1.91 -1.06 1.69
N GLN A 78 -0.87 -0.24 1.78
CA GLN A 78 -0.94 1.17 1.39
C GLN A 78 -1.14 1.34 -0.11
N ALA A 79 -0.46 0.57 -0.96
CA ALA A 79 -0.72 0.57 -2.40
C ALA A 79 -2.17 0.17 -2.71
N ALA A 80 -2.69 -0.86 -2.03
CA ALA A 80 -4.11 -1.25 -2.09
C ALA A 80 -5.04 -0.11 -1.63
N GLY A 81 -4.67 0.60 -0.56
CA GLY A 81 -5.39 1.77 -0.05
C GLY A 81 -5.53 2.88 -1.08
N VAL A 82 -4.50 3.13 -1.89
CA VAL A 82 -4.57 4.10 -3.02
C VAL A 82 -5.66 3.69 -4.01
N LEU A 83 -5.70 2.41 -4.42
CA LEU A 83 -6.72 1.91 -5.34
C LEU A 83 -8.13 2.06 -4.77
N VAL A 84 -8.32 1.67 -3.50
CA VAL A 84 -9.62 1.73 -2.83
C VAL A 84 -10.10 3.17 -2.67
N LEU A 85 -9.27 4.06 -2.10
CA LEU A 85 -9.64 5.44 -1.81
C LEU A 85 -9.83 6.27 -3.08
N LYS A 86 -9.02 6.05 -4.12
CA LYS A 86 -9.19 6.78 -5.39
C LYS A 86 -10.51 6.50 -6.07
N SER A 87 -11.12 5.35 -5.79
CA SER A 87 -12.39 4.94 -6.40
C SER A 87 -13.64 5.45 -5.68
N ILE A 88 -13.50 6.18 -4.57
CA ILE A 88 -14.63 6.70 -3.79
C ILE A 88 -14.65 8.23 -3.76
N PRO A 89 -15.86 8.85 -3.93
CA PRO A 89 -15.99 10.32 -4.02
C PRO A 89 -15.66 11.03 -2.71
N ASP A 90 -16.08 10.47 -1.57
CA ASP A 90 -15.96 11.06 -0.21
C ASP A 90 -14.74 10.55 0.58
N ARG A 91 -13.67 10.18 -0.13
CA ARG A 91 -12.44 9.60 0.45
C ARG A 91 -11.83 10.41 1.59
N ASP A 92 -11.99 11.74 1.57
CA ASP A 92 -11.38 12.64 2.57
C ASP A 92 -11.98 12.44 3.97
N SER A 93 -13.21 11.93 4.05
CA SER A 93 -13.88 11.55 5.29
C SER A 93 -13.59 10.10 5.73
N LYS A 94 -12.87 9.31 4.93
CA LYS A 94 -12.67 7.87 5.14
C LYS A 94 -11.25 7.53 5.57
N LEU A 95 -11.15 6.40 6.29
CA LEU A 95 -9.90 5.69 6.54
C LEU A 95 -9.99 4.29 5.95
N VAL A 96 -8.89 3.77 5.48
CA VAL A 96 -8.74 2.36 5.13
C VAL A 96 -8.00 1.67 6.27
N LEU A 97 -8.68 0.78 6.95
CA LEU A 97 -8.12 0.02 8.06
C LEU A 97 -7.80 -1.39 7.60
N LEU A 98 -6.58 -1.83 7.88
CA LEU A 98 -6.17 -3.22 7.68
C LEU A 98 -6.81 -4.07 8.78
N VAL A 99 -7.68 -5.01 8.39
CA VAL A 99 -8.45 -5.83 9.35
C VAL A 99 -8.04 -7.30 9.37
N ALA A 100 -7.38 -7.78 8.31
CA ALA A 100 -6.82 -9.13 8.30
C ALA A 100 -5.65 -9.22 7.30
N ILE A 101 -4.73 -10.10 7.63
CA ILE A 101 -3.63 -10.54 6.76
C ILE A 101 -3.71 -12.07 6.72
N GLU A 102 -3.78 -12.62 5.51
CA GLU A 102 -3.86 -14.06 5.29
C GLU A 102 -2.75 -14.50 4.33
N ASN A 103 -2.36 -15.77 4.41
CA ASN A 103 -1.41 -16.39 3.49
C ASN A 103 -0.08 -15.66 3.32
N ALA A 104 0.36 -14.91 4.33
CA ALA A 104 1.62 -14.17 4.28
C ALA A 104 2.81 -15.12 4.18
N ARG A 105 3.72 -14.84 3.23
CA ARG A 105 4.97 -15.57 3.00
C ARG A 105 6.10 -14.57 2.70
N PHE A 106 7.20 -14.73 3.39
CA PHE A 106 8.43 -13.97 3.19
C PHE A 106 9.48 -14.92 2.61
N ARG A 107 9.88 -14.69 1.37
CA ARG A 107 10.68 -15.64 0.60
C ARG A 107 12.16 -15.26 0.54
N LYS A 108 12.44 -13.96 0.59
CA LYS A 108 13.81 -13.41 0.54
C LYS A 108 13.89 -12.16 1.40
N PRO A 109 15.05 -11.91 2.03
CA PRO A 109 15.28 -10.64 2.72
C PRO A 109 15.28 -9.48 1.70
N VAL A 110 14.77 -8.34 2.15
CA VAL A 110 14.84 -7.05 1.43
C VAL A 110 15.79 -6.16 2.21
N VAL A 111 16.76 -5.58 1.52
CA VAL A 111 17.88 -4.85 2.13
C VAL A 111 17.99 -3.43 1.56
N PRO A 112 18.73 -2.51 2.21
CA PRO A 112 18.99 -1.19 1.65
C PRO A 112 19.63 -1.28 0.25
N GLY A 113 19.08 -0.51 -0.69
CA GLY A 113 19.44 -0.52 -2.11
C GLY A 113 18.41 -1.23 -3.00
N ASP A 114 17.53 -2.04 -2.41
CA ASP A 114 16.46 -2.69 -3.17
C ASP A 114 15.34 -1.69 -3.54
N THR A 115 14.67 -1.97 -4.65
CA THR A 115 13.40 -1.33 -5.03
C THR A 115 12.30 -2.39 -5.03
N LEU A 116 11.33 -2.24 -4.13
CA LEU A 116 10.15 -3.09 -4.10
C LEU A 116 9.15 -2.65 -5.17
N ARG A 117 8.71 -3.59 -6.00
CA ARG A 117 7.52 -3.47 -6.83
C ARG A 117 6.36 -4.16 -6.11
N LEU A 118 5.36 -3.38 -5.76
CA LEU A 118 4.22 -3.77 -4.94
C LEU A 118 3.00 -3.93 -5.83
N GLU A 119 2.64 -5.15 -6.18
CA GLU A 119 1.48 -5.46 -7.02
C GLU A 119 0.32 -5.94 -6.16
N MET A 120 -0.84 -5.28 -6.29
CA MET A 120 -2.06 -5.64 -5.58
C MET A 120 -3.21 -5.83 -6.57
N THR A 121 -3.94 -6.94 -6.44
CA THR A 121 -5.08 -7.28 -7.29
C THR A 121 -6.31 -7.58 -6.42
N VAL A 122 -7.45 -7.04 -6.80
CA VAL A 122 -8.70 -7.26 -6.08
C VAL A 122 -9.15 -8.72 -6.25
N ILE A 123 -9.35 -9.42 -5.13
CA ILE A 123 -9.98 -10.75 -5.10
C ILE A 123 -11.50 -10.59 -4.96
N LYS A 124 -11.91 -9.71 -4.03
CA LYS A 124 -13.32 -9.48 -3.74
C LYS A 124 -13.50 -8.08 -3.15
N ARG A 125 -14.53 -7.39 -3.61
CA ARG A 125 -14.92 -6.09 -3.10
C ARG A 125 -16.41 -6.07 -2.77
N LYS A 126 -16.75 -5.53 -1.60
CA LYS A 126 -18.10 -5.19 -1.16
C LYS A 126 -18.10 -3.71 -0.75
N ALA A 127 -19.25 -3.13 -0.45
CA ALA A 127 -19.41 -1.69 -0.19
C ALA A 127 -18.32 -1.08 0.73
N SER A 128 -18.01 -1.72 1.85
CA SER A 128 -17.05 -1.21 2.84
C SER A 128 -15.81 -2.09 3.05
N VAL A 129 -15.68 -3.22 2.34
CA VAL A 129 -14.59 -4.18 2.54
C VAL A 129 -13.99 -4.58 1.20
N ALA A 130 -12.67 -4.58 1.11
CA ALA A 130 -11.92 -5.10 -0.02
C ALA A 130 -10.92 -6.16 0.46
N LYS A 131 -10.90 -7.32 -0.22
CA LYS A 131 -9.88 -8.35 -0.09
C LYS A 131 -9.02 -8.33 -1.34
N MET A 132 -7.70 -8.26 -1.17
CA MET A 132 -6.75 -8.13 -2.26
C MET A 132 -5.58 -9.09 -2.09
N ALA A 133 -5.12 -9.69 -3.18
CA ALA A 133 -3.88 -10.46 -3.23
C ALA A 133 -2.73 -9.51 -3.53
N GLY A 134 -1.63 -9.66 -2.79
CA GLY A 134 -0.42 -8.87 -2.91
C GLY A 134 0.81 -9.69 -3.23
N ARG A 135 1.68 -9.13 -4.06
CA ARG A 135 3.00 -9.66 -4.39
C ARG A 135 4.01 -8.53 -4.40
N ALA A 136 5.07 -8.66 -3.61
CA ALA A 136 6.22 -7.77 -3.64
C ALA A 136 7.39 -8.45 -4.34
N THR A 137 8.03 -7.74 -5.27
CA THR A 137 9.19 -8.24 -6.01
C THR A 137 10.36 -7.27 -5.95
N VAL A 138 11.59 -7.81 -6.00
CA VAL A 138 12.84 -7.10 -6.22
C VAL A 138 13.53 -7.74 -7.43
N ASP A 139 13.88 -6.96 -8.44
CA ASP A 139 14.47 -7.43 -9.70
C ASP A 139 13.71 -8.61 -10.34
N GLY A 140 12.38 -8.53 -10.32
CA GLY A 140 11.48 -9.55 -10.85
C GLY A 140 11.31 -10.81 -9.98
N GLN A 141 12.05 -10.94 -8.88
CA GLN A 141 11.96 -12.09 -7.97
C GLN A 141 10.99 -11.78 -6.81
N VAL A 142 10.07 -12.70 -6.54
CA VAL A 142 9.12 -12.57 -5.43
C VAL A 142 9.86 -12.63 -4.09
N VAL A 143 9.73 -11.58 -3.30
CA VAL A 143 10.31 -11.48 -1.94
C VAL A 143 9.26 -11.67 -0.85
N ALA A 144 8.01 -11.22 -1.10
CA ALA A 144 6.89 -11.43 -0.19
C ALA A 144 5.56 -11.56 -0.95
N GLU A 145 4.63 -12.29 -0.35
CA GLU A 145 3.25 -12.43 -0.81
C GLU A 145 2.32 -12.38 0.41
N ALA A 146 1.13 -11.82 0.26
CA ALA A 146 0.08 -11.86 1.26
C ALA A 146 -1.28 -11.56 0.63
N GLU A 147 -2.35 -12.01 1.30
CA GLU A 147 -3.68 -11.46 1.07
C GLU A 147 -3.99 -10.48 2.20
N VAL A 148 -4.50 -9.31 1.86
CA VAL A 148 -4.90 -8.29 2.83
C VAL A 148 -6.38 -8.02 2.72
N MET A 149 -7.04 -7.83 3.86
CA MET A 149 -8.42 -7.39 3.93
C MET A 149 -8.46 -6.00 4.56
N CYS A 150 -9.04 -5.05 3.84
CA CYS A 150 -9.18 -3.67 4.28
C CYS A 150 -10.65 -3.31 4.45
N LYS A 151 -10.97 -2.51 5.48
CA LYS A 151 -12.30 -1.94 5.73
C LYS A 151 -12.25 -0.42 5.64
N LEU A 152 -13.21 0.15 4.94
CA LEU A 152 -13.49 1.59 4.97
C LEU A 152 -14.23 1.94 6.26
N ALA A 153 -13.73 2.94 6.98
CA ALA A 153 -14.34 3.48 8.19
C ALA A 153 -14.45 5.01 8.08
N ASP A 154 -15.49 5.58 8.67
CA ASP A 154 -15.63 7.02 8.78
C ASP A 154 -14.70 7.58 9.86
N LYS A 155 -14.06 8.71 9.60
CA LYS A 155 -13.16 9.37 10.57
C LYS A 155 -13.93 9.83 11.80
N GLU A 156 -15.18 10.23 11.65
CA GLU A 156 -16.02 10.78 12.74
C GLU A 156 -16.54 9.70 13.69
N GLU A 157 -16.85 8.49 13.24
CA GLU A 157 -17.32 7.40 14.09
C GLU A 157 -16.29 7.02 15.17
N ARG A 158 -14.99 7.11 14.88
CA ARG A 158 -13.93 6.84 15.86
C ARG A 158 -13.75 7.93 16.92
N ALA A 159 -14.00 9.18 16.56
CA ALA A 159 -13.88 10.29 17.52
C ALA A 159 -14.96 10.20 18.63
N THR A 160 -16.05 9.49 18.39
CA THR A 160 -17.13 9.26 19.36
C THR A 160 -16.92 8.04 20.25
N GLU A 161 -16.22 7.00 19.75
CA GLU A 161 -15.88 5.79 20.54
C GLU A 161 -14.74 6.02 21.55
N GLU A 162 -13.88 7.03 21.34
CA GLU A 162 -12.77 7.37 22.23
C GLU A 162 -13.10 8.34 23.38
N LYS A 163 -14.35 8.79 23.55
CA LYS A 163 -14.72 9.55 24.74
C LYS A 163 -14.94 8.58 25.91
N PRO A 164 -14.04 8.55 26.93
CA PRO A 164 -14.30 7.81 28.15
C PRO A 164 -15.55 8.37 28.81
N ALA A 165 -16.46 7.48 29.23
CA ALA A 165 -17.60 7.87 30.03
C ALA A 165 -17.11 8.73 31.20
N ALA A 166 -17.63 9.95 31.30
CA ALA A 166 -17.32 10.82 32.41
C ALA A 166 -17.67 10.10 33.72
N VAL A 167 -16.66 9.81 34.52
CA VAL A 167 -16.86 9.30 35.88
C VAL A 167 -17.56 10.42 36.66
N SER A 168 -18.87 10.27 36.87
CA SER A 168 -19.62 11.11 37.78
C SER A 168 -19.19 10.80 39.21
N SER A 169 -18.58 11.78 39.85
CA SER A 169 -18.24 11.81 41.28
C SER A 169 -19.49 11.96 42.11
#